data_94cc377dfea566f71a29ebf47b793727
#
_entry.id   94cc377dfea566f71a29ebf47b793727
#
_cell.length_a   1.000
_cell.length_b   1.000
_cell.length_c   1.000
_cell.angle_alpha   90.00
_cell.angle_beta   90.00
_cell.angle_gamma   90.00
#
_symmetry.space_group_name_H-M   'P 1'
#
loop_
_entity.id
_entity.type
_entity.pdbx_description
1 polymer ?
#
loop_
_entity_poly.entity_id
_entity_poly.type
_entity_poly.pdbx_seq_one_letter_code
_entity_poly.pdbx_strand_id
1 'polypeptide(L)'
;HHFSALPENELSLDERIDREAMVQFIDQQLFWDDDLSRWKLGRDLAMNIGDSIFLLFARDYAPLQERMQSIISRLRSVPAFLLAGKTLFQRVPALWGEIYLESARNLPAFIDTVENCIGRQVPAALHNDYKVAAAEAKRALAEFSNWLKHAIMPKAGHEWSLGPNGFQALLASKKLGLNQNEILDIGKKSLQDASERLETLSCLIL
;
A
#
# COMPACT_ATOMS: atom_id res chain seq x y z
N HIS A 1 -1.75 3.81 26.49
CA HIS A 1 -3.07 3.73 25.82
C HIS A 1 -4.07 4.69 26.47
N HIS A 2 -4.17 5.94 25.96
CA HIS A 2 -5.14 6.93 26.48
C HIS A 2 -6.58 6.45 26.32
N PHE A 3 -6.94 5.85 25.20
CA PHE A 3 -8.31 5.36 24.97
C PHE A 3 -8.73 4.24 25.93
N SER A 4 -7.83 3.31 26.28
CA SER A 4 -8.14 2.24 27.23
C SER A 4 -8.36 2.76 28.65
N ALA A 5 -7.84 3.95 28.98
CA ALA A 5 -7.96 4.57 30.29
C ALA A 5 -9.24 5.39 30.46
N LEU A 6 -10.02 5.62 29.40
CA LEU A 6 -11.29 6.33 29.50
C LEU A 6 -12.31 5.47 30.26
N PRO A 7 -12.94 6.01 31.31
CA PRO A 7 -13.88 5.25 32.15
C PRO A 7 -15.18 4.97 31.38
N GLU A 8 -15.55 3.71 31.27
CA GLU A 8 -16.73 3.27 30.50
C GLU A 8 -18.07 3.81 31.02
N ASN A 9 -18.14 4.02 32.33
CA ASN A 9 -19.34 4.52 33.00
C ASN A 9 -19.66 5.99 32.70
N GLU A 10 -18.70 6.74 32.14
CA GLU A 10 -18.84 8.14 31.77
C GLU A 10 -19.16 8.30 30.28
N LEU A 11 -19.15 7.20 29.51
CA LEU A 11 -19.36 7.21 28.07
C LEU A 11 -20.78 6.76 27.71
N SER A 12 -21.37 7.43 26.72
CA SER A 12 -22.58 6.96 26.04
C SER A 12 -22.32 5.64 25.29
N LEU A 13 -23.38 4.98 24.80
CA LEU A 13 -23.24 3.74 24.05
C LEU A 13 -22.37 3.94 22.80
N ASP A 14 -22.59 5.01 22.05
CA ASP A 14 -21.85 5.30 20.82
C ASP A 14 -20.37 5.58 21.13
N GLU A 15 -20.08 6.38 22.15
CA GLU A 15 -18.70 6.65 22.58
C GLU A 15 -17.97 5.39 23.09
N ARG A 16 -18.68 4.44 23.70
CA ARG A 16 -18.10 3.14 24.07
C ARG A 16 -17.74 2.30 22.85
N ILE A 17 -18.61 2.28 21.84
CA ILE A 17 -18.35 1.58 20.57
C ILE A 17 -17.16 2.22 19.88
N ASP A 18 -17.10 3.53 19.77
CA ASP A 18 -15.97 4.25 19.14
C ASP A 18 -14.68 4.00 19.91
N ARG A 19 -14.69 4.04 21.24
CA ARG A 19 -13.53 3.72 22.09
C ARG A 19 -13.04 2.29 21.81
N GLU A 20 -13.94 1.31 21.78
CA GLU A 20 -13.56 -0.08 21.53
C GLU A 20 -12.98 -0.27 20.13
N ALA A 21 -13.58 0.35 19.12
CA ALA A 21 -13.10 0.32 17.74
C ALA A 21 -11.69 0.95 17.63
N MET A 22 -11.45 2.07 18.30
CA MET A 22 -10.14 2.72 18.33
C MET A 22 -9.08 1.87 19.04
N VAL A 23 -9.41 1.27 20.19
CA VAL A 23 -8.50 0.35 20.90
C VAL A 23 -8.15 -0.83 20.02
N GLN A 24 -9.15 -1.46 19.39
CA GLN A 24 -8.94 -2.59 18.49
C GLN A 24 -8.07 -2.20 17.28
N PHE A 25 -8.31 -1.04 16.69
CA PHE A 25 -7.47 -0.54 15.59
C PHE A 25 -6.01 -0.36 16.01
N ILE A 26 -5.78 0.26 17.17
CA ILE A 26 -4.43 0.48 17.70
C ILE A 26 -3.74 -0.86 17.99
N ASP A 27 -4.43 -1.80 18.66
CA ASP A 27 -3.89 -3.14 18.96
C ASP A 27 -3.51 -3.90 17.68
N GLN A 28 -4.30 -3.78 16.61
CA GLN A 28 -3.96 -4.35 15.30
C GLN A 28 -2.72 -3.69 14.69
N GLN A 29 -2.57 -2.36 14.78
CA GLN A 29 -1.38 -1.68 14.27
C GLN A 29 -0.13 -2.11 15.04
N LEU A 30 -0.20 -2.17 16.37
CA LEU A 30 0.91 -2.65 17.21
C LEU A 30 1.28 -4.10 16.87
N PHE A 31 0.31 -4.98 16.67
CA PHE A 31 0.56 -6.35 16.23
C PHE A 31 1.35 -6.41 14.90
N TRP A 32 0.97 -5.57 13.91
CA TRP A 32 1.70 -5.51 12.64
C TRP A 32 3.10 -4.91 12.77
N ASP A 33 3.25 -3.86 13.58
CA ASP A 33 4.48 -3.09 13.65
C ASP A 33 5.48 -3.69 14.67
N ASP A 34 5.03 -4.11 15.84
CA ASP A 34 5.88 -4.61 16.91
C ASP A 34 6.05 -6.14 16.83
N ASP A 35 4.95 -6.92 16.85
CA ASP A 35 5.04 -8.37 16.91
C ASP A 35 5.55 -8.97 15.60
N LEU A 36 5.02 -8.54 14.46
CA LEU A 36 5.41 -9.04 13.15
C LEU A 36 6.56 -8.26 12.51
N SER A 37 6.87 -7.07 13.03
CA SER A 37 7.87 -6.17 12.44
C SER A 37 7.69 -6.03 10.92
N ARG A 38 6.43 -5.86 10.45
CA ARG A 38 6.08 -5.84 9.02
C ARG A 38 6.84 -4.76 8.25
N TRP A 39 7.21 -3.67 8.92
CA TRP A 39 7.99 -2.60 8.33
C TRP A 39 9.38 -3.05 7.83
N LYS A 40 9.94 -4.18 8.36
CA LYS A 40 11.22 -4.76 7.93
C LYS A 40 11.14 -5.52 6.59
N LEU A 41 9.93 -5.81 6.11
CA LEU A 41 9.72 -6.57 4.87
C LEU A 41 9.86 -5.70 3.61
N GLY A 42 10.18 -4.43 3.77
CA GLY A 42 10.12 -3.45 2.70
C GLY A 42 8.69 -2.96 2.45
N ARG A 43 8.58 -2.01 1.55
CA ARG A 43 7.30 -1.48 1.05
C ARG A 43 7.43 -1.18 -0.42
N ASP A 44 6.33 -1.24 -1.14
CA ASP A 44 6.29 -0.77 -2.53
C ASP A 44 6.32 0.78 -2.55
N LEU A 45 7.54 1.32 -2.47
CA LEU A 45 7.75 2.76 -2.46
C LEU A 45 7.36 3.39 -3.80
N ALA A 46 7.54 2.67 -4.91
CA ALA A 46 7.19 3.16 -6.21
C ALA A 46 5.66 3.25 -6.39
N MET A 47 4.92 2.26 -5.93
CA MET A 47 3.46 2.31 -5.89
C MET A 47 2.96 3.49 -5.03
N ASN A 48 3.53 3.69 -3.84
CA ASN A 48 3.17 4.82 -2.99
C ASN A 48 3.40 6.18 -3.66
N ILE A 49 4.49 6.33 -4.41
CA ILE A 49 4.76 7.52 -5.22
C ILE A 49 3.69 7.66 -6.31
N GLY A 50 3.43 6.58 -7.06
CA GLY A 50 2.42 6.54 -8.11
C GLY A 50 1.04 6.94 -7.63
N ASP A 51 0.55 6.32 -6.56
CA ASP A 51 -0.74 6.61 -5.94
C ASP A 51 -0.85 8.07 -5.50
N SER A 52 0.23 8.60 -4.90
CA SER A 52 0.28 9.98 -4.45
C SER A 52 0.14 10.98 -5.60
N ILE A 53 0.69 10.69 -6.77
CA ILE A 53 0.59 11.50 -7.98
C ILE A 53 -0.75 11.27 -8.66
N PHE A 54 -1.19 10.00 -8.76
CA PHE A 54 -2.44 9.62 -9.42
C PHE A 54 -3.65 10.35 -8.84
N LEU A 55 -3.77 10.45 -7.53
CA LEU A 55 -4.88 11.16 -6.87
C LEU A 55 -4.93 12.64 -7.24
N LEU A 56 -3.77 13.29 -7.40
CA LEU A 56 -3.68 14.69 -7.81
C LEU A 56 -3.98 14.87 -9.32
N PHE A 57 -3.61 13.87 -10.12
CA PHE A 57 -3.82 13.86 -11.55
C PHE A 57 -5.28 13.56 -11.92
N ALA A 58 -5.89 12.54 -11.33
CA ALA A 58 -7.17 11.99 -11.73
C ALA A 58 -8.39 12.75 -11.20
N ARG A 59 -8.25 13.54 -10.12
CA ARG A 59 -9.37 14.21 -9.46
C ARG A 59 -9.36 15.72 -9.70
N ASP A 60 -10.50 16.27 -10.10
CA ASP A 60 -10.71 17.72 -10.32
C ASP A 60 -11.16 18.43 -9.03
N TYR A 61 -10.31 18.43 -8.00
CA TYR A 61 -10.60 19.06 -6.71
C TYR A 61 -10.05 20.49 -6.59
N ALA A 62 -9.17 20.91 -7.53
CA ALA A 62 -8.53 22.22 -7.58
C ALA A 62 -8.17 22.57 -9.02
N PRO A 63 -7.87 23.86 -9.33
CA PRO A 63 -7.38 24.26 -10.64
C PRO A 63 -6.16 23.45 -11.08
N LEU A 64 -6.08 23.13 -12.37
CA LEU A 64 -5.03 22.27 -12.93
C LEU A 64 -3.61 22.76 -12.60
N GLN A 65 -3.39 24.07 -12.58
CA GLN A 65 -2.08 24.66 -12.24
C GLN A 65 -1.66 24.35 -10.79
N GLU A 66 -2.57 24.41 -9.83
CA GLU A 66 -2.32 24.10 -8.42
C GLU A 66 -2.04 22.60 -8.24
N ARG A 67 -2.82 21.75 -8.94
CA ARG A 67 -2.59 20.30 -8.93
C ARG A 67 -1.21 19.94 -9.51
N MET A 68 -0.82 20.61 -10.62
CA MET A 68 0.49 20.42 -11.23
C MET A 68 1.63 20.86 -10.31
N GLN A 69 1.52 22.00 -9.60
CA GLN A 69 2.50 22.43 -8.60
C GLN A 69 2.66 21.38 -7.49
N SER A 70 1.55 20.80 -7.03
CA SER A 70 1.55 19.73 -6.03
C SER A 70 2.24 18.47 -6.55
N ILE A 71 1.98 18.08 -7.80
CA ILE A 71 2.65 16.94 -8.45
C ILE A 71 4.17 17.20 -8.56
N ILE A 72 4.57 18.37 -9.01
CA ILE A 72 5.99 18.76 -9.12
C ILE A 72 6.68 18.68 -7.74
N SER A 73 6.03 19.19 -6.69
CA SER A 73 6.56 19.11 -5.33
C SER A 73 6.78 17.66 -4.89
N ARG A 74 5.84 16.76 -5.19
CA ARG A 74 5.98 15.31 -4.89
C ARG A 74 7.10 14.67 -5.70
N LEU A 75 7.20 14.97 -7.00
CA LEU A 75 8.28 14.45 -7.85
C LEU A 75 9.66 14.88 -7.33
N ARG A 76 9.82 16.13 -6.90
CA ARG A 76 11.06 16.64 -6.29
C ARG A 76 11.42 15.92 -4.98
N SER A 77 10.44 15.39 -4.27
CA SER A 77 10.66 14.64 -3.02
C SER A 77 11.04 13.17 -3.25
N VAL A 78 10.86 12.62 -4.46
CA VAL A 78 11.09 11.20 -4.76
C VAL A 78 12.51 10.73 -4.41
N PRO A 79 13.61 11.43 -4.73
CA PRO A 79 14.94 10.96 -4.41
C PRO A 79 15.15 10.76 -2.90
N ALA A 80 14.74 11.73 -2.09
CA ALA A 80 14.88 11.68 -0.63
C ALA A 80 13.97 10.60 -0.02
N PHE A 81 12.74 10.45 -0.53
CA PHE A 81 11.80 9.43 -0.09
C PHE A 81 12.32 8.01 -0.36
N LEU A 82 12.82 7.75 -1.56
CA LEU A 82 13.41 6.46 -1.90
C LEU A 82 14.66 6.15 -1.07
N LEU A 83 15.52 7.15 -0.84
CA LEU A 83 16.71 6.98 -0.01
C LEU A 83 16.35 6.60 1.43
N ALA A 84 15.43 7.34 2.05
CA ALA A 84 14.96 7.06 3.41
C ALA A 84 14.29 5.68 3.50
N GLY A 85 13.48 5.31 2.50
CA GLY A 85 12.75 4.06 2.45
C GLY A 85 13.64 2.81 2.32
N LYS A 86 14.88 2.91 1.87
CA LYS A 86 15.82 1.77 1.80
C LYS A 86 16.05 1.10 3.15
N THR A 87 15.92 1.81 4.24
CA THR A 87 16.08 1.27 5.61
C THR A 87 15.04 0.21 5.97
N LEU A 88 13.89 0.18 5.27
CA LEU A 88 12.79 -0.74 5.50
C LEU A 88 13.03 -2.13 4.89
N PHE A 89 14.02 -2.29 4.01
CA PHE A 89 14.28 -3.52 3.25
C PHE A 89 15.26 -4.43 3.98
N GLN A 90 14.86 -4.98 5.12
CA GLN A 90 15.72 -5.80 5.99
C GLN A 90 15.49 -7.30 5.81
N ARG A 91 14.24 -7.72 5.52
CA ARG A 91 13.79 -9.12 5.49
C ARG A 91 12.76 -9.31 4.38
N VAL A 92 13.14 -8.99 3.14
CA VAL A 92 12.22 -8.95 1.99
C VAL A 92 11.92 -10.36 1.48
N PRO A 93 10.66 -10.79 1.41
CA PRO A 93 10.29 -12.00 0.67
C PRO A 93 10.53 -11.82 -0.83
N ALA A 94 11.04 -12.86 -1.51
CA ALA A 94 11.41 -12.79 -2.93
C ALA A 94 10.26 -12.32 -3.81
N LEU A 95 9.07 -12.89 -3.64
CA LEU A 95 7.87 -12.50 -4.38
C LEU A 95 7.53 -11.00 -4.23
N TRP A 96 7.67 -10.46 -3.02
CA TRP A 96 7.40 -9.04 -2.77
C TRP A 96 8.48 -8.16 -3.38
N GLY A 97 9.74 -8.61 -3.31
CA GLY A 97 10.85 -7.92 -3.96
C GLY A 97 10.67 -7.82 -5.48
N GLU A 98 10.15 -8.87 -6.12
CA GLU A 98 9.81 -8.86 -7.55
C GLU A 98 8.72 -7.84 -7.87
N ILE A 99 7.64 -7.78 -7.07
CA ILE A 99 6.57 -6.79 -7.20
C ILE A 99 7.12 -5.37 -7.05
N TYR A 100 7.95 -5.11 -6.02
CA TYR A 100 8.56 -3.80 -5.80
C TYR A 100 9.46 -3.37 -6.95
N LEU A 101 10.20 -4.33 -7.52
CA LEU A 101 11.06 -4.10 -8.68
C LEU A 101 10.25 -3.79 -9.93
N GLU A 102 9.15 -4.50 -10.15
CA GLU A 102 8.24 -4.25 -11.27
C GLU A 102 7.60 -2.87 -11.16
N SER A 103 7.06 -2.50 -10.00
CA SER A 103 6.48 -1.18 -9.74
C SER A 103 7.51 -0.05 -10.01
N ALA A 104 8.75 -0.22 -9.52
CA ALA A 104 9.80 0.76 -9.72
C ALA A 104 10.19 0.94 -11.21
N ARG A 105 10.09 -0.12 -12.01
CA ARG A 105 10.35 -0.09 -13.46
C ARG A 105 9.22 0.54 -14.26
N ASN A 106 7.98 0.36 -13.81
CA ASN A 106 6.78 0.80 -14.53
C ASN A 106 6.40 2.26 -14.22
N LEU A 107 6.74 2.77 -13.03
CA LEU A 107 6.38 4.11 -12.61
C LEU A 107 6.88 5.24 -13.55
N PRO A 108 8.08 5.17 -14.16
CA PRO A 108 8.52 6.17 -15.14
C PRO A 108 7.55 6.37 -16.31
N ALA A 109 6.94 5.30 -16.84
CA ALA A 109 5.95 5.40 -17.91
C ALA A 109 4.68 6.14 -17.47
N PHE A 110 4.25 5.96 -16.22
CA PHE A 110 3.14 6.72 -15.65
C PHE A 110 3.47 8.21 -15.53
N ILE A 111 4.68 8.55 -15.08
CA ILE A 111 5.16 9.95 -15.03
C ILE A 111 5.11 10.59 -16.42
N ASP A 112 5.53 9.86 -17.47
CA ASP A 112 5.43 10.33 -18.86
C ASP A 112 3.98 10.49 -19.31
N THR A 113 3.08 9.61 -18.89
CA THR A 113 1.65 9.71 -19.17
C THR A 113 1.05 10.99 -18.59
N VAL A 114 1.39 11.33 -17.35
CA VAL A 114 0.95 12.57 -16.69
C VAL A 114 1.44 13.80 -17.48
N GLU A 115 2.70 13.81 -17.92
CA GLU A 115 3.26 14.87 -18.77
C GLU A 115 2.46 15.04 -20.08
N ASN A 116 2.21 13.93 -20.77
CA ASN A 116 1.52 13.93 -22.06
C ASN A 116 0.07 14.41 -21.95
N CYS A 117 -0.62 14.06 -20.85
CA CYS A 117 -2.02 14.43 -20.64
C CYS A 117 -2.21 15.91 -20.27
N ILE A 118 -1.36 16.46 -19.40
CA ILE A 118 -1.60 17.77 -18.80
C ILE A 118 -0.53 18.82 -19.13
N GLY A 119 0.64 18.42 -19.61
CA GLY A 119 1.76 19.33 -19.84
C GLY A 119 1.45 20.46 -20.84
N ARG A 120 0.60 20.18 -21.85
CA ARG A 120 0.18 21.19 -22.84
C ARG A 120 -0.94 22.12 -22.36
N GLN A 121 -1.56 21.83 -21.23
CA GLN A 121 -2.69 22.57 -20.68
C GLN A 121 -2.28 23.57 -19.60
N VAL A 122 -0.99 23.62 -19.26
CA VAL A 122 -0.41 24.50 -18.25
C VAL A 122 0.59 25.46 -18.87
N PRO A 123 0.91 26.60 -18.21
CA PRO A 123 1.95 27.53 -18.70
C PRO A 123 3.29 26.83 -18.94
N ALA A 124 4.03 27.29 -19.97
CA ALA A 124 5.30 26.69 -20.38
C ALA A 124 6.34 26.60 -19.23
N ALA A 125 6.39 27.62 -18.36
CA ALA A 125 7.27 27.59 -17.20
C ALA A 125 6.96 26.43 -16.26
N LEU A 126 5.69 26.19 -15.96
CA LEU A 126 5.26 25.11 -15.08
C LEU A 126 5.48 23.74 -15.72
N HIS A 127 5.29 23.64 -17.05
CA HIS A 127 5.63 22.42 -17.79
C HIS A 127 7.13 22.11 -17.77
N ASN A 128 7.99 23.14 -17.89
CA ASN A 128 9.44 22.97 -17.77
C ASN A 128 9.85 22.53 -16.36
N ASP A 129 9.26 23.11 -15.32
CA ASP A 129 9.47 22.69 -13.92
C ASP A 129 9.09 21.22 -13.71
N TYR A 130 7.98 20.79 -14.32
CA TYR A 130 7.58 19.38 -14.31
C TYR A 130 8.65 18.48 -14.95
N LYS A 131 9.13 18.84 -16.15
CA LYS A 131 10.14 18.04 -16.86
C LYS A 131 11.41 17.84 -16.04
N VAL A 132 11.89 18.90 -15.39
CA VAL A 132 13.07 18.83 -14.53
C VAL A 132 12.81 17.87 -13.35
N ALA A 133 11.71 18.07 -12.62
CA ALA A 133 11.36 17.23 -11.49
C ALA A 133 11.11 15.75 -11.90
N ALA A 134 10.45 15.53 -13.04
CA ALA A 134 10.22 14.20 -13.59
C ALA A 134 11.53 13.48 -13.98
N ALA A 135 12.48 14.21 -14.59
CA ALA A 135 13.77 13.64 -14.93
C ALA A 135 14.57 13.20 -13.68
N GLU A 136 14.57 14.01 -12.62
CA GLU A 136 15.21 13.67 -11.35
C GLU A 136 14.54 12.46 -10.67
N ALA A 137 13.20 12.44 -10.64
CA ALA A 137 12.43 11.33 -10.07
C ALA A 137 12.68 10.02 -10.84
N LYS A 138 12.67 10.05 -12.18
CA LYS A 138 12.94 8.87 -13.02
C LYS A 138 14.36 8.36 -12.82
N ARG A 139 15.36 9.23 -12.69
CA ARG A 139 16.73 8.82 -12.37
C ARG A 139 16.81 8.12 -11.01
N ALA A 140 16.20 8.71 -9.98
CA ALA A 140 16.16 8.10 -8.65
C ALA A 140 15.46 6.73 -8.63
N LEU A 141 14.37 6.57 -9.41
CA LEU A 141 13.69 5.29 -9.59
C LEU A 141 14.56 4.25 -10.29
N ALA A 142 15.34 4.65 -11.30
CA ALA A 142 16.28 3.75 -11.97
C ALA A 142 17.39 3.28 -11.01
N GLU A 143 17.95 4.19 -10.23
CA GLU A 143 18.95 3.87 -9.19
C GLU A 143 18.36 2.97 -8.10
N PHE A 144 17.12 3.22 -7.68
CA PHE A 144 16.41 2.40 -6.69
C PHE A 144 16.10 1.00 -7.24
N SER A 145 15.62 0.89 -8.48
CA SER A 145 15.39 -0.38 -9.17
C SER A 145 16.66 -1.20 -9.28
N ASN A 146 17.78 -0.55 -9.65
CA ASN A 146 19.08 -1.19 -9.72
C ASN A 146 19.57 -1.69 -8.35
N TRP A 147 19.37 -0.89 -7.30
CA TRP A 147 19.67 -1.28 -5.93
C TRP A 147 18.82 -2.46 -5.46
N LEU A 148 17.48 -2.45 -5.71
CA LEU A 148 16.61 -3.59 -5.42
C LEU A 148 17.14 -4.87 -6.08
N LYS A 149 17.44 -4.80 -7.37
CA LYS A 149 17.91 -5.94 -8.16
C LYS A 149 19.23 -6.54 -7.64
N HIS A 150 20.19 -5.70 -7.26
CA HIS A 150 21.56 -6.15 -6.98
C HIS A 150 21.88 -6.25 -5.49
N ALA A 151 21.20 -5.50 -4.62
CA ALA A 151 21.47 -5.50 -3.19
C ALA A 151 20.41 -6.25 -2.37
N ILE A 152 19.16 -6.28 -2.81
CA ILE A 152 18.03 -6.88 -2.07
C ILE A 152 17.69 -8.25 -2.62
N MET A 153 17.40 -8.38 -3.92
CA MET A 153 16.94 -9.64 -4.51
C MET A 153 17.86 -10.84 -4.25
N PRO A 154 19.21 -10.72 -4.27
CA PRO A 154 20.09 -11.85 -3.95
C PRO A 154 20.00 -12.35 -2.51
N LYS A 155 19.42 -11.54 -1.60
CA LYS A 155 19.24 -11.85 -0.17
C LYS A 155 17.77 -12.10 0.19
N ALA A 156 16.86 -12.00 -0.78
CA ALA A 156 15.44 -12.15 -0.56
C ALA A 156 15.08 -13.56 -0.13
N GLY A 157 14.27 -13.69 0.90
CA GLY A 157 13.83 -14.97 1.47
C GLY A 157 12.60 -15.53 0.80
N HIS A 158 12.27 -16.78 1.12
CA HIS A 158 11.04 -17.44 0.64
C HIS A 158 9.91 -17.40 1.69
N GLU A 159 10.20 -16.94 2.89
CA GLU A 159 9.23 -16.87 3.99
C GLU A 159 8.35 -15.62 3.84
N TRP A 160 7.16 -15.82 3.33
CA TRP A 160 6.14 -14.78 3.19
C TRP A 160 4.90 -15.05 4.06
N SER A 161 4.75 -16.27 4.57
CA SER A 161 3.61 -16.70 5.37
C SER A 161 3.82 -16.40 6.86
N LEU A 162 2.75 -16.03 7.55
CA LEU A 162 2.75 -15.91 9.02
C LEU A 162 2.87 -17.25 9.72
N GLY A 163 2.63 -18.36 9.01
CA GLY A 163 2.48 -19.68 9.59
C GLY A 163 1.22 -19.81 10.46
N PRO A 164 0.93 -21.04 10.97
CA PRO A 164 -0.29 -21.29 11.74
C PRO A 164 -0.39 -20.43 13.01
N ASN A 165 0.70 -20.30 13.76
CA ASN A 165 0.72 -19.53 15.02
C ASN A 165 0.54 -18.03 14.78
N GLY A 166 1.23 -17.48 13.79
CA GLY A 166 1.09 -16.06 13.42
C GLY A 166 -0.30 -15.75 12.87
N PHE A 167 -0.89 -16.67 12.09
CA PHE A 167 -2.25 -16.50 11.60
C PHE A 167 -3.27 -16.57 12.75
N GLN A 168 -3.11 -17.49 13.71
CA GLN A 168 -3.98 -17.56 14.89
C GLN A 168 -3.86 -16.28 15.75
N ALA A 169 -2.66 -15.73 15.92
CA ALA A 169 -2.45 -14.46 16.61
C ALA A 169 -3.12 -13.29 15.87
N LEU A 170 -3.06 -13.28 14.52
CA LEU A 170 -3.79 -12.30 13.70
C LEU A 170 -5.31 -12.40 13.90
N LEU A 171 -5.87 -13.61 13.93
CA LEU A 171 -7.30 -13.79 14.19
C LEU A 171 -7.71 -13.30 15.58
N ALA A 172 -6.88 -13.59 16.59
CA ALA A 172 -7.11 -13.11 17.94
C ALA A 172 -7.09 -11.56 18.01
N SER A 173 -6.14 -10.90 17.33
CA SER A 173 -6.08 -9.44 17.26
C SER A 173 -7.31 -8.81 16.60
N LYS A 174 -7.96 -9.55 15.68
CA LYS A 174 -9.19 -9.11 15.00
C LYS A 174 -10.47 -9.34 15.83
N LYS A 175 -10.37 -10.02 16.98
CA LYS A 175 -11.51 -10.33 17.86
C LYS A 175 -12.72 -10.97 17.14
N LEU A 176 -12.48 -11.77 16.10
CA LEU A 176 -13.55 -12.39 15.31
C LEU A 176 -14.25 -13.55 16.04
N GLY A 177 -13.68 -14.05 17.14
CA GLY A 177 -14.22 -15.20 17.85
C GLY A 177 -14.15 -16.53 17.10
N LEU A 178 -13.41 -16.58 15.99
CA LEU A 178 -13.25 -17.75 15.13
C LEU A 178 -11.79 -18.22 15.13
N ASN A 179 -11.59 -19.52 15.06
CA ASN A 179 -10.27 -20.11 14.85
C ASN A 179 -10.00 -20.34 13.35
N GLN A 180 -8.75 -20.72 13.03
CA GLN A 180 -8.31 -20.91 11.64
C GLN A 180 -9.10 -21.99 10.88
N ASN A 181 -9.53 -23.09 11.57
CA ASN A 181 -10.28 -24.17 10.93
C ASN A 181 -11.72 -23.74 10.61
N GLU A 182 -12.37 -23.04 11.52
CA GLU A 182 -13.71 -22.49 11.31
C GLU A 182 -13.73 -21.51 10.12
N ILE A 183 -12.72 -20.65 10.01
CA ILE A 183 -12.61 -19.73 8.86
C ILE A 183 -12.36 -20.49 7.56
N LEU A 184 -11.52 -21.53 7.58
CA LEU A 184 -11.27 -22.37 6.41
C LEU A 184 -12.55 -23.08 5.94
N ASP A 185 -13.33 -23.61 6.87
CA ASP A 185 -14.59 -24.32 6.55
C ASP A 185 -15.64 -23.36 5.98
N ILE A 186 -15.76 -22.15 6.57
CA ILE A 186 -16.61 -21.10 6.01
C ILE A 186 -16.16 -20.74 4.59
N GLY A 187 -14.86 -20.57 4.38
CA GLY A 187 -14.29 -20.25 3.06
C GLY A 187 -14.55 -21.32 2.02
N LYS A 188 -14.36 -22.60 2.36
CA LYS A 188 -14.64 -23.74 1.47
C LYS A 188 -16.11 -23.80 1.09
N LYS A 189 -17.01 -23.65 2.06
CA LYS A 189 -18.45 -23.62 1.80
C LYS A 189 -18.85 -22.47 0.89
N SER A 190 -18.36 -21.26 1.17
CA SER A 190 -18.65 -20.09 0.34
C SER A 190 -18.13 -20.23 -1.09
N LEU A 191 -16.96 -20.85 -1.27
CA LEU A 191 -16.40 -21.13 -2.59
C LEU A 191 -17.28 -22.15 -3.35
N GLN A 192 -17.70 -23.21 -2.69
CA GLN A 192 -18.59 -24.22 -3.28
C GLN A 192 -19.91 -23.58 -3.71
N ASP A 193 -20.59 -22.86 -2.82
CA ASP A 193 -21.86 -22.18 -3.10
C ASP A 193 -21.72 -21.19 -4.28
N ALA A 194 -20.61 -20.43 -4.34
CA ALA A 194 -20.35 -19.52 -5.44
C ALA A 194 -20.10 -20.24 -6.77
N SER A 195 -19.38 -21.36 -6.76
CA SER A 195 -19.12 -22.17 -7.95
C SER A 195 -20.41 -22.79 -8.49
N GLU A 196 -21.25 -23.37 -7.66
CA GLU A 196 -22.54 -23.95 -8.06
C GLU A 196 -23.48 -22.88 -8.65
N ARG A 197 -23.50 -21.67 -8.05
CA ARG A 197 -24.26 -20.54 -8.61
C ARG A 197 -23.73 -20.10 -9.97
N LEU A 198 -22.41 -20.05 -10.14
CA LEU A 198 -21.77 -19.67 -11.40
C LEU A 198 -22.12 -20.67 -12.50
N GLU A 199 -22.03 -21.99 -12.21
CA GLU A 199 -22.43 -23.05 -13.15
C GLU A 199 -23.88 -22.92 -13.56
N THR A 200 -24.80 -22.76 -12.56
CA THR A 200 -26.23 -22.59 -12.82
C THR A 200 -26.52 -21.39 -13.71
N LEU A 201 -25.89 -20.23 -13.42
CA LEU A 201 -26.09 -19.03 -14.22
C LEU A 201 -25.48 -19.16 -15.63
N SER A 202 -24.34 -19.82 -15.75
CA SER A 202 -23.71 -20.08 -17.05
C SER A 202 -24.60 -20.91 -17.96
N CYS A 203 -25.26 -21.95 -17.42
CA CYS A 203 -26.21 -22.77 -18.16
C CYS A 203 -27.49 -22.01 -18.59
N LEU A 204 -27.83 -20.90 -17.93
CA LEU A 204 -29.00 -20.08 -18.29
C LEU A 204 -28.70 -19.04 -19.41
N ILE A 205 -27.43 -18.78 -19.66
CA ILE A 205 -26.97 -17.78 -20.66
C ILE A 205 -26.60 -18.44 -22.00
N LEU A 206 -26.31 -19.73 -22.00
CA LEU A 206 -26.05 -20.56 -23.18
C LEU A 206 -27.33 -21.16 -23.73
#